data_c7b844effcd03faabc3262e315482df7
#
_entry.id   c7b844effcd03faabc3262e315482df7
#
_cell.length_a   1.000
_cell.length_b   1.000
_cell.length_c   1.000
_cell.angle_alpha   90.00
_cell.angle_beta   90.00
_cell.angle_gamma   90.00
#
_symmetry.space_group_name_H-M   'P 1'
#
loop_
_entity.id
_entity.type
_entity.pdbx_description
1 polymer ?
#
loop_
_entity_poly.entity_id
_entity_poly.type
_entity_poly.pdbx_seq_one_letter_code
_entity_poly.pdbx_strand_id
1 'polypeptide(L)'
;MSRLRRLATLTCAGLAPFALAGSATLAPATATVPQSTPTSSPVATAAEALASPTGRAVVRFAEVPSRAQLRALRGLGLTVRGLDALPMAVVHGPAATLARIVPEGLGLDVRPDEVLAYADTASSDVMSSSPAAAKKLRSRGLTGKGVTVGVIDSGCDGTHPDLADHIVHNVVLLSPEYANAGTSPVLPIPMGDTPYSNTDLGSGHGTHVAGIVAADGTSSPDHLGVAPDAELACFAIGAVITTTAVVTAYDYILDQPDLLGIDVINNSWGNSFRQYDPEDPVNVATKVVSDRGVTVVFSAGNSGSGDAEASVSPFNQAPWVISVAAGDLSRQRGSFSSNGLELDNGRAVAIGADGHTVHRGDRIGLTQPDIMAPGVSISSSCDSTGTVIGPCPDHGNTSASGTSMSAPHIAGAAAVLLQANPRLTPAQVQLAMKATASAVRTPDGTTLGSHQVGYGHVNLDRAVTLVKGRSGKALKKRIARAMRKADRRLARQDDWKVARTDQWQSDALPVAVDPLPFFDTHELRVAKGTEAVKLAVVYPTPGTAANLAEVTATLVAADGTEVWSTSTDLLFSHGTGSVLLEDVPPGDYTLELGGYYVSDPDTLDSDSINGRVVFVSASQLKRR
;
A
#
# COMPACT_ATOMS: atom_id res chain seq x y z
N MET A 1 40.53 30.48 28.99
CA MET A 1 39.82 30.41 30.26
C MET A 1 38.50 29.69 30.02
N SER A 2 38.46 28.44 30.01
CA SER A 2 38.23 27.42 31.02
C SER A 2 36.92 27.58 31.79
N ARG A 3 35.97 26.64 31.55
CA ARG A 3 35.13 25.89 32.50
C ARG A 3 34.17 25.01 31.67
N LEU A 4 34.49 23.74 31.55
CA LEU A 4 34.16 22.56 32.41
C LEU A 4 32.67 22.15 32.41
N ARG A 5 32.43 21.12 31.66
CA ARG A 5 31.60 19.90 31.77
C ARG A 5 30.91 19.64 33.13
N ARG A 6 29.65 19.15 33.06
CA ARG A 6 29.15 18.10 33.95
C ARG A 6 28.34 17.09 33.13
N LEU A 7 28.87 15.88 33.02
CA LEU A 7 28.15 14.63 32.76
C LEU A 7 27.33 14.27 34.01
N ALA A 8 26.10 13.83 33.83
CA ALA A 8 25.35 13.10 34.82
C ALA A 8 25.25 11.63 34.36
N THR A 9 25.99 10.78 35.03
CA THR A 9 25.90 9.33 34.97
C THR A 9 24.74 8.87 35.81
N LEU A 10 23.75 8.19 35.20
CA LEU A 10 22.78 7.37 35.94
C LEU A 10 23.28 5.93 35.95
N THR A 11 23.61 5.48 37.16
CA THR A 11 23.94 4.10 37.49
C THR A 11 22.65 3.28 37.59
N CYS A 12 22.51 2.26 36.74
CA CYS A 12 21.57 1.16 36.98
C CYS A 12 22.17 0.17 37.95
N ALA A 13 21.46 -0.05 39.06
CA ALA A 13 21.77 -1.05 40.07
C ALA A 13 21.28 -2.44 39.63
N GLY A 14 22.10 -3.41 39.92
CA GLY A 14 22.16 -4.79 39.64
C GLY A 14 20.89 -5.66 39.74
N LEU A 15 20.87 -6.64 38.87
CA LEU A 15 20.21 -7.92 39.08
C LEU A 15 21.27 -9.02 39.03
N ALA A 16 21.29 -9.81 40.07
CA ALA A 16 22.26 -10.88 40.28
C ALA A 16 21.94 -12.10 39.37
N PRO A 17 22.97 -12.88 38.96
CA PRO A 17 22.75 -14.09 38.19
C PRO A 17 22.40 -15.26 39.13
N PHE A 18 21.32 -15.97 38.79
CA PHE A 18 21.06 -17.30 39.38
C PHE A 18 21.97 -18.33 38.70
N ALA A 19 22.89 -18.86 39.44
CA ALA A 19 23.67 -20.02 39.06
C ALA A 19 22.85 -21.27 39.30
N LEU A 20 22.57 -22.07 38.27
CA LEU A 20 22.13 -23.46 38.37
C LEU A 20 23.32 -24.35 38.00
N ALA A 21 23.94 -24.93 38.98
CA ALA A 21 24.85 -26.04 38.83
C ALA A 21 24.06 -27.33 38.74
N GLY A 22 24.34 -28.15 37.72
CA GLY A 22 23.77 -29.49 37.60
C GLY A 22 24.23 -30.17 36.34
N SER A 23 25.49 -30.62 36.30
CA SER A 23 26.01 -31.47 35.24
C SER A 23 25.46 -32.89 35.41
N ALA A 24 24.58 -33.30 34.53
CA ALA A 24 24.25 -34.70 34.30
C ALA A 24 24.61 -35.07 32.86
N THR A 25 25.65 -35.90 32.74
CA THR A 25 26.04 -36.55 31.49
C THR A 25 24.96 -37.57 31.10
N LEU A 26 24.22 -37.30 30.02
CA LEU A 26 23.36 -38.29 29.39
C LEU A 26 24.06 -38.84 28.16
N ALA A 27 24.18 -40.18 28.09
CA ALA A 27 24.65 -40.94 26.98
C ALA A 27 23.67 -40.82 25.77
N PRO A 28 24.15 -40.93 24.52
CA PRO A 28 23.26 -40.83 23.34
C PRO A 28 22.38 -42.06 23.22
N ALA A 29 21.09 -41.90 23.47
CA ALA A 29 20.10 -42.87 23.10
C ALA A 29 19.76 -42.64 21.62
N THR A 30 20.11 -43.58 20.77
CA THR A 30 19.61 -43.66 19.36
C THR A 30 18.12 -43.98 19.41
N ALA A 31 17.29 -42.94 19.38
CA ALA A 31 15.87 -43.07 19.15
C ALA A 31 15.64 -43.10 17.62
N THR A 32 15.28 -44.24 17.07
CA THR A 32 14.65 -44.36 15.76
C THR A 32 13.32 -43.65 15.82
N VAL A 33 13.26 -42.45 15.20
CA VAL A 33 12.02 -41.73 14.98
C VAL A 33 11.20 -42.49 13.93
N PRO A 34 9.96 -42.90 14.23
CA PRO A 34 9.06 -43.37 13.17
C PRO A 34 8.78 -42.19 12.24
N GLN A 35 9.10 -42.35 10.97
CA GLN A 35 8.60 -41.44 9.93
C GLN A 35 7.07 -41.60 9.84
N SER A 36 6.33 -40.79 10.59
CA SER A 36 4.94 -40.55 10.29
C SER A 36 4.91 -39.50 9.19
N THR A 37 4.68 -39.92 7.97
CA THR A 37 4.26 -39.04 6.87
C THR A 37 3.01 -38.32 7.32
N PRO A 38 2.99 -36.98 7.37
CA PRO A 38 1.76 -36.24 7.57
C PRO A 38 0.93 -36.36 6.31
N THR A 39 -0.09 -37.21 6.33
CA THR A 39 -1.17 -37.21 5.34
C THR A 39 -2.18 -36.13 5.67
N SER A 40 -1.79 -34.86 5.64
CA SER A 40 -2.75 -33.79 5.49
C SER A 40 -3.24 -33.84 4.03
N SER A 41 -4.55 -33.99 3.86
CA SER A 41 -5.17 -33.91 2.54
C SER A 41 -4.84 -32.54 1.94
N PRO A 42 -4.48 -32.43 0.63
CA PRO A 42 -4.28 -31.11 -0.03
C PRO A 42 -5.45 -30.14 0.16
N VAL A 43 -6.65 -30.67 0.38
CA VAL A 43 -7.87 -29.90 0.66
C VAL A 43 -7.86 -29.28 2.06
N ALA A 44 -7.26 -29.92 3.06
CA ALA A 44 -7.18 -29.37 4.41
C ALA A 44 -6.21 -28.16 4.47
N THR A 45 -5.04 -28.28 3.84
CA THR A 45 -4.06 -27.18 3.75
C THR A 45 -4.59 -25.96 2.96
N ALA A 46 -5.34 -26.23 1.86
CA ALA A 46 -6.00 -25.18 1.10
C ALA A 46 -7.17 -24.52 1.85
N ALA A 47 -7.85 -25.26 2.74
CA ALA A 47 -8.92 -24.71 3.57
C ALA A 47 -8.37 -23.78 4.65
N GLU A 48 -7.23 -24.10 5.24
CA GLU A 48 -6.53 -23.24 6.20
C GLU A 48 -6.12 -21.91 5.55
N ALA A 49 -5.59 -21.96 4.31
CA ALA A 49 -5.20 -20.77 3.55
C ALA A 49 -6.38 -19.86 3.14
N LEU A 50 -7.62 -20.33 3.21
CA LEU A 50 -8.82 -19.59 2.85
C LEU A 50 -9.70 -19.24 4.05
N ALA A 51 -9.24 -19.50 5.26
CA ALA A 51 -9.93 -19.04 6.46
C ALA A 51 -9.87 -17.50 6.53
N SER A 52 -10.98 -16.85 6.73
CA SER A 52 -11.12 -15.40 6.78
C SER A 52 -12.00 -15.01 7.96
N PRO A 53 -11.70 -13.91 8.69
CA PRO A 53 -12.50 -13.43 9.81
C PRO A 53 -13.96 -13.21 9.43
N THR A 54 -14.21 -12.89 8.17
CA THR A 54 -15.57 -12.64 7.64
C THR A 54 -16.21 -13.88 7.01
N GLY A 55 -15.49 -14.99 6.86
CA GLY A 55 -15.93 -16.17 6.12
C GLY A 55 -16.17 -15.90 4.63
N ARG A 56 -15.68 -14.78 4.10
CA ARG A 56 -15.79 -14.37 2.70
C ARG A 56 -14.49 -14.58 1.94
N ALA A 57 -14.63 -14.69 0.62
CA ALA A 57 -13.51 -14.73 -0.31
C ALA A 57 -13.93 -14.10 -1.64
N VAL A 58 -12.94 -13.73 -2.42
CA VAL A 58 -13.08 -13.30 -3.82
C VAL A 58 -12.64 -14.44 -4.73
N VAL A 59 -13.54 -14.90 -5.60
CA VAL A 59 -13.26 -15.86 -6.67
C VAL A 59 -12.98 -15.09 -7.95
N ARG A 60 -11.86 -15.37 -8.59
CA ARG A 60 -11.45 -14.75 -9.85
C ARG A 60 -11.75 -15.65 -11.06
N PHE A 61 -12.12 -15.04 -12.17
CA PHE A 61 -12.40 -15.68 -13.45
C PHE A 61 -11.59 -15.03 -14.57
N ALA A 62 -11.57 -15.64 -15.76
CA ALA A 62 -10.94 -15.06 -16.94
C ALA A 62 -11.72 -13.85 -17.48
N GLU A 63 -13.03 -13.88 -17.33
CA GLU A 63 -13.97 -12.85 -17.78
C GLU A 63 -15.07 -12.67 -16.72
N VAL A 64 -15.91 -11.64 -16.85
CA VAL A 64 -17.06 -11.44 -15.98
C VAL A 64 -17.88 -12.74 -15.87
N PRO A 65 -18.17 -13.23 -14.66
CA PRO A 65 -18.70 -14.56 -14.47
C PRO A 65 -20.11 -14.73 -15.03
N SER A 66 -20.29 -15.76 -15.83
CA SER A 66 -21.60 -16.13 -16.38
C SER A 66 -22.55 -16.62 -15.30
N ARG A 67 -23.86 -16.52 -15.58
CA ARG A 67 -24.89 -17.08 -14.69
C ARG A 67 -24.72 -18.58 -14.42
N ALA A 68 -24.08 -19.32 -15.33
CA ALA A 68 -23.81 -20.75 -15.16
C ALA A 68 -22.72 -20.97 -14.12
N GLN A 69 -21.60 -20.22 -14.18
CA GLN A 69 -20.53 -20.27 -13.20
C GLN A 69 -21.03 -19.88 -11.79
N LEU A 70 -21.80 -18.80 -11.68
CA LEU A 70 -22.39 -18.38 -10.40
C LEU A 70 -23.36 -19.42 -9.83
N ARG A 71 -24.14 -20.13 -10.68
CA ARG A 71 -24.97 -21.25 -10.22
C ARG A 71 -24.17 -22.44 -9.74
N ALA A 72 -23.04 -22.73 -10.41
CA ALA A 72 -22.16 -23.83 -9.99
C ALA A 72 -21.57 -23.57 -8.60
N LEU A 73 -21.10 -22.35 -8.33
CA LEU A 73 -20.64 -21.96 -6.99
C LEU A 73 -21.75 -22.08 -5.93
N ARG A 74 -22.98 -21.63 -6.26
CA ARG A 74 -24.14 -21.81 -5.34
C ARG A 74 -24.47 -23.29 -5.13
N GLY A 75 -24.23 -24.14 -6.11
CA GLY A 75 -24.37 -25.60 -6.00
C GLY A 75 -23.46 -26.24 -4.95
N LEU A 76 -22.36 -25.59 -4.60
CA LEU A 76 -21.50 -25.98 -3.48
C LEU A 76 -22.04 -25.59 -2.11
N GLY A 77 -23.19 -24.89 -2.04
CA GLY A 77 -23.76 -24.37 -0.79
C GLY A 77 -23.22 -22.99 -0.39
N LEU A 78 -22.50 -22.28 -1.29
CA LEU A 78 -21.99 -20.95 -1.04
C LEU A 78 -23.05 -19.88 -1.28
N THR A 79 -23.01 -18.80 -0.49
CA THR A 79 -23.64 -17.53 -0.86
C THR A 79 -22.76 -16.84 -1.90
N VAL A 80 -23.34 -16.42 -3.03
CA VAL A 80 -22.55 -15.94 -4.19
C VAL A 80 -23.17 -14.67 -4.75
N ARG A 81 -22.35 -13.62 -4.84
CA ARG A 81 -22.60 -12.42 -5.62
C ARG A 81 -21.56 -12.33 -6.75
N GLY A 82 -22.01 -12.39 -8.00
CA GLY A 82 -21.18 -12.01 -9.14
C GLY A 82 -20.99 -10.50 -9.17
N LEU A 83 -19.80 -10.06 -9.56
CA LEU A 83 -19.54 -8.67 -9.88
C LEU A 83 -19.90 -8.45 -11.35
N ASP A 84 -20.54 -7.31 -11.66
CA ASP A 84 -21.16 -7.10 -12.97
C ASP A 84 -20.18 -6.51 -13.99
N ALA A 85 -19.12 -5.86 -13.53
CA ALA A 85 -18.10 -5.24 -14.36
C ALA A 85 -16.67 -5.81 -14.17
N LEU A 86 -16.46 -6.57 -13.10
CA LEU A 86 -15.18 -7.19 -12.79
C LEU A 86 -15.23 -8.72 -13.01
N PRO A 87 -14.12 -9.35 -13.43
CA PRO A 87 -14.04 -10.80 -13.63
C PRO A 87 -13.96 -11.56 -12.30
N MET A 88 -14.87 -11.27 -11.38
CA MET A 88 -14.86 -11.76 -9.99
C MET A 88 -16.25 -12.07 -9.45
N ALA A 89 -16.29 -12.85 -8.38
CA ALA A 89 -17.46 -13.01 -7.53
C ALA A 89 -17.05 -12.98 -6.06
N VAL A 90 -17.83 -12.30 -5.23
CA VAL A 90 -17.73 -12.38 -3.77
C VAL A 90 -18.52 -13.60 -3.32
N VAL A 91 -17.89 -14.48 -2.55
CA VAL A 91 -18.48 -15.69 -2.02
C VAL A 91 -18.36 -15.71 -0.50
N HIS A 92 -19.32 -16.39 0.16
CA HIS A 92 -19.27 -16.64 1.60
C HIS A 92 -19.61 -18.11 1.87
N GLY A 93 -18.86 -18.72 2.77
CA GLY A 93 -19.09 -20.10 3.20
C GLY A 93 -17.88 -20.70 3.90
N PRO A 94 -17.99 -21.98 4.31
CA PRO A 94 -16.89 -22.67 5.01
C PRO A 94 -15.61 -22.73 4.17
N ALA A 95 -14.45 -22.48 4.78
CA ALA A 95 -13.14 -22.50 4.12
C ALA A 95 -12.88 -23.83 3.37
N ALA A 96 -13.29 -24.96 3.94
CA ALA A 96 -13.21 -26.26 3.28
C ALA A 96 -14.02 -26.35 1.97
N THR A 97 -15.11 -25.60 1.85
CA THR A 97 -15.88 -25.49 0.61
C THR A 97 -15.21 -24.56 -0.38
N LEU A 98 -14.66 -23.43 0.10
CA LEU A 98 -13.91 -22.49 -0.72
C LEU A 98 -12.68 -23.13 -1.36
N ALA A 99 -11.96 -23.99 -0.63
CA ALA A 99 -10.81 -24.74 -1.11
C ALA A 99 -11.11 -25.71 -2.27
N ARG A 100 -12.37 -26.05 -2.50
CA ARG A 100 -12.78 -26.93 -3.62
C ARG A 100 -12.95 -26.17 -4.94
N ILE A 101 -13.10 -24.85 -4.91
CA ILE A 101 -13.48 -24.06 -6.10
C ILE A 101 -12.47 -24.24 -7.23
N VAL A 102 -11.18 -24.05 -6.97
CA VAL A 102 -10.12 -24.16 -7.98
C VAL A 102 -9.93 -25.60 -8.44
N PRO A 103 -9.78 -26.63 -7.55
CA PRO A 103 -9.68 -28.02 -7.97
C PRO A 103 -10.87 -28.52 -8.80
N GLU A 104 -12.08 -28.00 -8.59
CA GLU A 104 -13.27 -28.37 -9.37
C GLU A 104 -13.41 -27.55 -10.67
N GLY A 105 -12.45 -26.65 -10.98
CA GLY A 105 -12.45 -25.82 -12.19
C GLY A 105 -13.55 -24.73 -12.21
N LEU A 106 -14.02 -24.32 -11.04
CA LEU A 106 -15.10 -23.34 -10.88
C LEU A 106 -14.63 -21.89 -10.80
N GLY A 107 -13.31 -21.69 -10.69
CA GLY A 107 -12.64 -20.38 -10.70
C GLY A 107 -11.16 -20.57 -11.01
N LEU A 108 -10.47 -19.47 -11.35
CA LEU A 108 -9.02 -19.46 -11.59
C LEU A 108 -8.24 -19.36 -10.28
N ASP A 109 -8.77 -18.59 -9.34
CA ASP A 109 -8.13 -18.28 -8.07
C ASP A 109 -9.20 -17.94 -7.03
N VAL A 110 -8.88 -18.14 -5.76
CA VAL A 110 -9.74 -17.78 -4.61
C VAL A 110 -8.86 -17.09 -3.59
N ARG A 111 -9.23 -15.85 -3.21
CA ARG A 111 -8.52 -15.06 -2.22
C ARG A 111 -9.42 -14.79 -1.02
N PRO A 112 -8.92 -14.99 0.21
CA PRO A 112 -9.68 -14.65 1.41
C PRO A 112 -10.00 -13.16 1.46
N ASP A 113 -11.05 -12.81 2.20
CA ASP A 113 -11.39 -11.42 2.51
C ASP A 113 -10.42 -10.91 3.57
N GLU A 114 -9.55 -9.99 3.20
CA GLU A 114 -8.53 -9.43 4.09
C GLU A 114 -9.01 -8.14 4.76
N VAL A 115 -8.57 -7.90 5.98
CA VAL A 115 -8.72 -6.61 6.67
C VAL A 115 -7.55 -5.70 6.29
N LEU A 116 -7.89 -4.48 5.89
CA LEU A 116 -6.95 -3.44 5.48
C LEU A 116 -6.97 -2.30 6.50
N ALA A 117 -5.97 -1.45 6.50
CA ALA A 117 -5.85 -0.36 7.46
C ALA A 117 -5.87 1.01 6.80
N TYR A 118 -6.47 2.00 7.46
CA TYR A 118 -6.30 3.41 7.11
C TYR A 118 -4.86 3.84 7.37
N ALA A 119 -4.30 4.60 6.43
CA ALA A 119 -2.94 5.13 6.56
C ALA A 119 -2.94 6.44 7.36
N ASP A 120 -3.34 6.38 8.64
CA ASP A 120 -3.56 7.55 9.50
C ASP A 120 -2.76 7.50 10.81
N THR A 121 -2.35 8.69 11.28
CA THR A 121 -1.84 8.96 12.62
C THR A 121 -2.33 10.33 13.07
N ALA A 122 -3.08 10.39 14.16
CA ALA A 122 -3.63 11.65 14.67
C ALA A 122 -2.54 12.64 15.11
N SER A 123 -2.70 13.93 14.78
CA SER A 123 -1.81 15.03 15.17
C SER A 123 -2.59 16.15 15.84
N SER A 124 -1.97 16.85 16.83
CA SER A 124 -2.58 17.93 17.60
C SER A 124 -2.34 19.33 17.04
N ASP A 125 -1.52 19.49 15.99
CA ASP A 125 -1.13 20.80 15.45
C ASP A 125 -1.99 21.20 14.26
N VAL A 126 -2.61 22.38 14.34
CA VAL A 126 -3.50 22.92 13.29
C VAL A 126 -2.70 23.70 12.26
N MET A 127 -2.68 23.24 11.02
CA MET A 127 -2.11 23.93 9.86
C MET A 127 -3.08 23.92 8.70
N SER A 128 -3.15 25.02 7.94
CA SER A 128 -3.99 25.08 6.74
C SER A 128 -3.51 24.12 5.66
N SER A 129 -4.43 23.29 5.17
CA SER A 129 -4.15 22.19 4.24
C SER A 129 -3.91 22.61 2.79
N SER A 130 -4.11 23.87 2.43
CA SER A 130 -4.06 24.29 1.03
C SER A 130 -2.63 24.59 0.56
N PRO A 131 -2.04 23.81 -0.37
CA PRO A 131 -0.74 24.14 -0.97
C PRO A 131 -0.78 25.53 -1.62
N ALA A 132 0.28 26.33 -1.42
CA ALA A 132 0.37 27.68 -2.01
C ALA A 132 0.17 27.68 -3.54
N ALA A 133 0.55 26.57 -4.22
CA ALA A 133 0.31 26.38 -5.63
C ALA A 133 -1.18 26.27 -5.98
N ALA A 134 -1.98 25.54 -5.20
CA ALA A 134 -3.42 25.42 -5.41
C ALA A 134 -4.11 26.78 -5.22
N LYS A 135 -3.75 27.53 -4.17
CA LYS A 135 -4.26 28.91 -3.97
C LYS A 135 -4.00 29.82 -5.19
N LYS A 136 -2.82 29.73 -5.80
CA LYS A 136 -2.47 30.48 -7.02
C LYS A 136 -3.31 30.03 -8.22
N LEU A 137 -3.59 28.74 -8.35
CA LEU A 137 -4.39 28.21 -9.45
C LEU A 137 -5.87 28.56 -9.30
N ARG A 138 -6.42 28.56 -8.08
CA ARG A 138 -7.78 29.02 -7.79
C ARG A 138 -8.00 30.45 -8.25
N SER A 139 -7.06 31.36 -8.03
CA SER A 139 -7.15 32.74 -8.53
C SER A 139 -7.21 32.83 -10.06
N ARG A 140 -6.91 31.75 -10.79
CA ARG A 140 -7.02 31.63 -12.24
C ARG A 140 -8.25 30.84 -12.70
N GLY A 141 -9.18 30.54 -11.80
CA GLY A 141 -10.38 29.73 -12.05
C GLY A 141 -10.11 28.25 -12.25
N LEU A 142 -8.95 27.74 -11.78
CA LEU A 142 -8.62 26.32 -11.83
C LEU A 142 -8.88 25.70 -10.44
N THR A 143 -10.06 25.14 -10.29
CA THR A 143 -10.70 24.76 -9.04
C THR A 143 -11.22 23.32 -9.04
N GLY A 144 -10.95 22.56 -10.12
CA GLY A 144 -11.47 21.21 -10.29
C GLY A 144 -12.88 21.13 -10.89
N LYS A 145 -13.49 22.26 -11.24
CA LYS A 145 -14.86 22.31 -11.75
C LYS A 145 -15.09 21.40 -12.93
N GLY A 146 -16.19 20.62 -12.87
CA GLY A 146 -16.59 19.65 -13.89
C GLY A 146 -15.77 18.37 -13.87
N VAL A 147 -15.16 18.04 -12.74
CA VAL A 147 -14.45 16.79 -12.49
C VAL A 147 -15.01 16.17 -11.22
N THR A 148 -15.35 14.89 -11.28
CA THR A 148 -15.85 14.11 -10.14
C THR A 148 -14.73 13.26 -9.56
N VAL A 149 -14.52 13.36 -8.23
CA VAL A 149 -13.55 12.56 -7.48
C VAL A 149 -14.29 11.55 -6.62
N GLY A 150 -14.05 10.26 -6.89
CA GLY A 150 -14.50 9.16 -6.03
C GLY A 150 -13.61 9.06 -4.80
N VAL A 151 -14.21 8.98 -3.61
CA VAL A 151 -13.53 8.74 -2.33
C VAL A 151 -14.00 7.39 -1.81
N ILE A 152 -13.16 6.36 -1.94
CA ILE A 152 -13.41 5.04 -1.37
C ILE A 152 -12.74 5.02 0.00
N ASP A 153 -13.55 5.20 1.07
CA ASP A 153 -13.04 5.43 2.41
C ASP A 153 -14.10 5.05 3.48
N SER A 154 -13.96 5.47 4.72
CA SER A 154 -14.92 5.20 5.80
C SER A 154 -16.33 5.76 5.54
N GLY A 155 -16.45 6.74 4.69
CA GLY A 155 -17.67 7.46 4.32
C GLY A 155 -17.42 8.95 4.15
N CYS A 156 -18.51 9.72 4.05
CA CYS A 156 -18.45 11.17 4.09
C CYS A 156 -19.64 11.73 4.91
N ASP A 157 -19.38 12.75 5.71
CA ASP A 157 -20.45 13.52 6.35
C ASP A 157 -21.10 14.47 5.33
N GLY A 158 -22.20 14.01 4.73
CA GLY A 158 -22.96 14.78 3.75
C GLY A 158 -23.69 15.97 4.33
N THR A 159 -23.65 16.16 5.65
CA THR A 159 -24.22 17.32 6.34
C THR A 159 -23.18 18.38 6.68
N HIS A 160 -21.89 18.09 6.45
CA HIS A 160 -20.81 19.05 6.69
C HIS A 160 -20.91 20.24 5.72
N PRO A 161 -20.94 21.50 6.21
CA PRO A 161 -21.16 22.68 5.37
C PRO A 161 -20.19 22.83 4.19
N ASP A 162 -18.91 22.44 4.38
CA ASP A 162 -17.89 22.53 3.33
C ASP A 162 -18.01 21.43 2.26
N LEU A 163 -18.87 20.42 2.45
CA LEU A 163 -18.97 19.26 1.59
C LEU A 163 -20.37 19.03 1.00
N ALA A 164 -21.40 19.53 1.68
CA ALA A 164 -22.81 19.24 1.36
C ALA A 164 -23.16 19.54 -0.11
N ASP A 165 -22.67 20.65 -0.65
CA ASP A 165 -22.94 21.07 -2.04
C ASP A 165 -22.04 20.40 -3.07
N HIS A 166 -21.01 19.65 -2.64
CA HIS A 166 -20.04 18.96 -3.49
C HIS A 166 -20.32 17.46 -3.64
N ILE A 167 -20.97 16.84 -2.65
CA ILE A 167 -21.29 15.42 -2.69
C ILE A 167 -22.46 15.21 -3.65
N VAL A 168 -22.18 14.60 -4.81
CA VAL A 168 -23.17 14.25 -5.82
C VAL A 168 -23.66 12.81 -5.69
N HIS A 169 -22.85 11.94 -5.06
CA HIS A 169 -23.20 10.56 -4.74
C HIS A 169 -22.62 10.20 -3.38
N ASN A 170 -23.43 9.54 -2.56
CA ASN A 170 -23.02 8.98 -1.28
C ASN A 170 -23.57 7.54 -1.17
N VAL A 171 -22.68 6.56 -1.15
CA VAL A 171 -23.00 5.14 -1.27
C VAL A 171 -22.43 4.39 -0.08
N VAL A 172 -23.26 3.64 0.63
CA VAL A 172 -22.82 2.76 1.72
C VAL A 172 -22.60 1.37 1.17
N LEU A 173 -21.43 0.80 1.37
CA LEU A 173 -21.12 -0.61 1.12
C LEU A 173 -21.48 -1.38 2.39
N LEU A 174 -22.74 -1.79 2.50
CA LEU A 174 -23.25 -2.47 3.67
C LEU A 174 -22.56 -3.83 3.84
N SER A 175 -21.80 -3.95 4.90
CA SER A 175 -21.17 -5.20 5.32
C SER A 175 -22.06 -5.88 6.38
N PRO A 176 -22.48 -7.15 6.17
CA PRO A 176 -23.47 -7.81 7.01
C PRO A 176 -23.10 -7.93 8.48
N GLU A 177 -21.82 -8.05 8.80
CA GLU A 177 -21.31 -8.16 10.17
C GLU A 177 -21.57 -6.90 11.01
N TYR A 178 -21.67 -5.72 10.37
CA TYR A 178 -22.02 -4.47 11.04
C TYR A 178 -23.52 -4.20 11.11
N ALA A 179 -24.29 -4.90 10.27
CA ALA A 179 -25.73 -4.71 10.20
C ALA A 179 -26.52 -5.80 10.93
N ASN A 180 -25.88 -6.76 11.62
CA ASN A 180 -26.50 -8.00 12.11
C ASN A 180 -27.34 -8.72 11.03
N ALA A 181 -26.98 -8.53 9.76
CA ALA A 181 -27.79 -8.95 8.60
C ALA A 181 -27.46 -10.39 8.13
N GLY A 182 -26.72 -11.16 8.93
CA GLY A 182 -26.40 -12.56 8.60
C GLY A 182 -25.33 -12.68 7.50
N THR A 183 -25.38 -13.78 6.75
CA THR A 183 -24.37 -14.19 5.76
C THR A 183 -24.54 -13.56 4.37
N SER A 184 -25.08 -12.35 4.27
CA SER A 184 -25.28 -11.67 2.99
C SER A 184 -23.96 -11.13 2.42
N PRO A 185 -23.79 -11.07 1.10
CA PRO A 185 -22.64 -10.38 0.49
C PRO A 185 -22.72 -8.87 0.75
N VAL A 186 -21.58 -8.18 0.64
CA VAL A 186 -21.52 -6.71 0.69
C VAL A 186 -22.43 -6.13 -0.40
N LEU A 187 -23.29 -5.16 -0.04
CA LEU A 187 -24.23 -4.54 -0.96
C LEU A 187 -23.99 -3.03 -1.05
N PRO A 188 -23.88 -2.44 -2.25
CA PRO A 188 -23.89 -1.00 -2.41
C PRO A 188 -25.31 -0.47 -2.21
N ILE A 189 -25.47 0.48 -1.30
CA ILE A 189 -26.73 1.17 -1.00
C ILE A 189 -26.52 2.65 -1.28
N PRO A 190 -27.01 3.18 -2.41
CA PRO A 190 -27.00 4.61 -2.65
C PRO A 190 -27.89 5.30 -1.62
N MET A 191 -27.37 6.32 -0.98
CA MET A 191 -28.17 7.18 -0.11
C MET A 191 -28.98 8.13 -0.99
N GLY A 192 -30.29 8.27 -0.66
CA GLY A 192 -31.18 9.17 -1.40
C GLY A 192 -30.98 10.62 -1.01
N ASP A 193 -31.61 11.50 -1.73
CA ASP A 193 -31.84 12.95 -1.55
C ASP A 193 -30.73 13.82 -0.93
N THR A 194 -30.49 14.95 -1.57
CA THR A 194 -29.58 16.00 -1.07
C THR A 194 -30.29 16.92 -0.05
N PRO A 195 -29.61 17.38 1.03
CA PRO A 195 -28.25 16.99 1.42
C PRO A 195 -28.18 15.53 1.86
N TYR A 196 -27.10 14.87 1.46
CA TYR A 196 -26.91 13.47 1.83
C TYR A 196 -26.69 13.34 3.34
N SER A 197 -27.14 12.20 3.88
CA SER A 197 -26.86 11.86 5.28
C SER A 197 -25.36 11.62 5.50
N ASN A 198 -24.94 11.75 6.77
CA ASN A 198 -23.62 11.28 7.17
C ASN A 198 -23.51 9.76 6.99
N THR A 199 -22.53 9.29 6.23
CA THR A 199 -22.19 7.88 6.04
C THR A 199 -20.88 7.48 6.74
N ASP A 200 -20.16 8.43 7.34
CA ASP A 200 -18.89 8.23 8.04
C ASP A 200 -19.10 7.99 9.56
N LEU A 201 -20.07 7.16 9.90
CA LEU A 201 -20.62 7.02 11.25
C LEU A 201 -19.66 6.46 12.31
N GLY A 202 -18.53 5.92 11.93
CA GLY A 202 -17.65 5.21 12.86
C GLY A 202 -16.19 5.68 12.84
N SER A 203 -15.78 6.45 11.87
CA SER A 203 -14.37 6.81 11.71
C SER A 203 -14.13 8.33 11.67
N GLY A 204 -14.74 9.04 10.73
CA GLY A 204 -14.45 10.45 10.42
C GLY A 204 -13.27 10.63 9.46
N HIS A 205 -12.60 9.53 9.08
CA HIS A 205 -11.43 9.59 8.21
C HIS A 205 -11.77 10.01 6.79
N GLY A 206 -12.81 9.41 6.19
CA GLY A 206 -13.24 9.72 4.83
C GLY A 206 -13.77 11.15 4.67
N THR A 207 -14.45 11.69 5.68
CA THR A 207 -14.87 13.10 5.73
C THR A 207 -13.67 14.04 5.69
N HIS A 208 -12.63 13.74 6.47
CA HIS A 208 -11.39 14.51 6.46
C HIS A 208 -10.68 14.45 5.10
N VAL A 209 -10.60 13.27 4.52
CA VAL A 209 -10.05 13.02 3.17
C VAL A 209 -10.83 13.79 2.10
N ALA A 210 -12.16 13.74 2.13
CA ALA A 210 -13.04 14.46 1.20
C ALA A 210 -12.82 15.98 1.29
N GLY A 211 -12.68 16.54 2.49
CA GLY A 211 -12.38 17.94 2.72
C GLY A 211 -11.06 18.39 2.09
N ILE A 212 -10.00 17.56 2.16
CA ILE A 212 -8.72 17.86 1.49
C ILE A 212 -8.90 17.97 -0.02
N VAL A 213 -9.78 17.13 -0.61
CA VAL A 213 -10.07 17.19 -2.05
C VAL A 213 -10.83 18.48 -2.38
N ALA A 214 -11.98 18.72 -1.74
CA ALA A 214 -13.00 19.63 -2.27
C ALA A 214 -13.69 20.54 -1.25
N ALA A 215 -13.24 20.67 0.01
CA ALA A 215 -13.83 21.63 0.94
C ALA A 215 -13.86 23.04 0.32
N ASP A 216 -15.01 23.72 0.36
CA ASP A 216 -15.21 25.03 -0.26
C ASP A 216 -14.93 26.21 0.68
N GLY A 217 -14.69 25.93 1.97
CA GLY A 217 -14.39 26.93 2.98
C GLY A 217 -15.62 27.63 3.54
N THR A 218 -16.81 27.07 3.38
CA THR A 218 -18.06 27.62 3.94
C THR A 218 -17.99 27.66 5.47
N SER A 219 -17.47 26.64 6.13
CA SER A 219 -17.25 26.62 7.58
C SER A 219 -16.07 27.51 7.99
N SER A 220 -15.04 27.60 7.17
CA SER A 220 -13.85 28.42 7.41
C SER A 220 -13.13 28.74 6.11
N PRO A 221 -13.05 30.03 5.70
CA PRO A 221 -12.42 30.42 4.42
C PRO A 221 -10.95 30.02 4.26
N ASP A 222 -10.28 29.71 5.35
CA ASP A 222 -8.88 29.27 5.32
C ASP A 222 -8.73 27.75 5.07
N HIS A 223 -9.83 26.99 5.15
CA HIS A 223 -9.84 25.53 4.98
C HIS A 223 -10.41 25.11 3.62
N LEU A 224 -9.73 25.52 2.58
CA LEU A 224 -10.09 25.15 1.21
C LEU A 224 -9.38 23.87 0.76
N GLY A 225 -10.11 22.96 0.17
CA GLY A 225 -9.59 21.82 -0.55
C GLY A 225 -8.70 22.24 -1.73
N VAL A 226 -8.03 21.26 -2.33
CA VAL A 226 -7.17 21.50 -3.49
C VAL A 226 -7.99 21.85 -4.74
N ALA A 227 -9.18 21.26 -4.86
CA ALA A 227 -10.11 21.40 -5.96
C ALA A 227 -11.53 21.76 -5.45
N PRO A 228 -11.72 22.97 -4.91
CA PRO A 228 -12.94 23.34 -4.17
C PRO A 228 -14.22 23.45 -5.02
N ASP A 229 -14.17 23.30 -6.34
CA ASP A 229 -15.34 23.19 -7.22
C ASP A 229 -15.45 21.79 -7.85
N ALA A 230 -14.67 20.80 -7.38
CA ALA A 230 -14.83 19.42 -7.81
C ALA A 230 -16.06 18.78 -7.16
N GLU A 231 -16.68 17.84 -7.86
CA GLU A 231 -17.74 16.99 -7.33
C GLU A 231 -17.15 15.80 -6.59
N LEU A 232 -17.85 15.30 -5.58
CA LEU A 232 -17.46 14.16 -4.75
C LEU A 232 -18.48 13.02 -4.89
N ALA A 233 -17.96 11.81 -5.18
CA ALA A 233 -18.71 10.57 -5.07
C ALA A 233 -18.11 9.73 -3.93
N CYS A 234 -18.80 9.65 -2.80
CA CYS A 234 -18.32 8.99 -1.59
C CYS A 234 -18.79 7.53 -1.53
N PHE A 235 -17.90 6.63 -1.19
CA PHE A 235 -18.15 5.21 -1.01
C PHE A 235 -17.71 4.78 0.38
N ALA A 236 -18.69 4.63 1.28
CA ALA A 236 -18.46 4.24 2.66
C ALA A 236 -18.22 2.73 2.74
N ILE A 237 -16.95 2.33 2.85
CA ILE A 237 -16.56 0.93 3.03
C ILE A 237 -16.42 0.54 4.51
N GLY A 238 -16.81 1.44 5.41
CA GLY A 238 -16.90 1.22 6.86
C GLY A 238 -15.61 1.58 7.63
N ALA A 239 -15.70 1.52 8.95
CA ALA A 239 -14.56 1.78 9.84
C ALA A 239 -13.50 0.67 9.76
N VAL A 240 -13.88 -0.53 9.36
CA VAL A 240 -13.00 -1.66 9.05
C VAL A 240 -13.09 -1.95 7.56
N ILE A 241 -12.00 -1.74 6.87
CA ILE A 241 -11.90 -1.95 5.43
C ILE A 241 -11.71 -3.44 5.17
N THR A 242 -12.46 -3.99 4.22
CA THR A 242 -12.26 -5.36 3.75
C THR A 242 -12.07 -5.41 2.24
N THR A 243 -11.33 -6.39 1.74
CA THR A 243 -11.11 -6.57 0.30
C THR A 243 -12.43 -6.69 -0.46
N THR A 244 -13.42 -7.39 0.11
CA THR A 244 -14.72 -7.57 -0.53
C THR A 244 -15.53 -6.28 -0.62
N ALA A 245 -15.45 -5.40 0.38
CA ALA A 245 -16.07 -4.08 0.32
C ALA A 245 -15.42 -3.21 -0.76
N VAL A 246 -14.10 -3.22 -0.83
CA VAL A 246 -13.31 -2.47 -1.81
C VAL A 246 -13.65 -2.90 -3.24
N VAL A 247 -13.57 -4.21 -3.56
CA VAL A 247 -13.86 -4.67 -4.92
C VAL A 247 -15.32 -4.46 -5.31
N THR A 248 -16.24 -4.50 -4.31
CA THR A 248 -17.64 -4.17 -4.54
C THR A 248 -17.85 -2.69 -4.87
N ALA A 249 -17.11 -1.78 -4.21
CA ALA A 249 -17.13 -0.35 -4.56
C ALA A 249 -16.62 -0.11 -5.98
N TYR A 250 -15.52 -0.72 -6.36
CA TYR A 250 -14.98 -0.61 -7.72
C TYR A 250 -15.94 -1.19 -8.77
N ASP A 251 -16.56 -2.33 -8.50
CA ASP A 251 -17.55 -2.94 -9.39
C ASP A 251 -18.75 -2.00 -9.60
N TYR A 252 -19.27 -1.44 -8.51
CA TYR A 252 -20.40 -0.50 -8.57
C TYR A 252 -20.05 0.76 -9.40
N ILE A 253 -18.82 1.30 -9.22
CA ILE A 253 -18.33 2.43 -10.01
C ILE A 253 -18.26 2.07 -11.50
N LEU A 254 -17.79 0.88 -11.82
CA LEU A 254 -17.63 0.41 -13.20
C LEU A 254 -18.95 0.05 -13.87
N ASP A 255 -19.95 -0.40 -13.09
CA ASP A 255 -21.30 -0.74 -13.57
C ASP A 255 -22.17 0.50 -13.82
N GLN A 256 -21.87 1.62 -13.15
CA GLN A 256 -22.65 2.86 -13.22
C GLN A 256 -21.87 4.06 -13.82
N PRO A 257 -21.09 3.90 -14.91
CA PRO A 257 -20.16 4.93 -15.38
C PRO A 257 -20.85 6.22 -15.80
N ASP A 258 -22.01 6.11 -16.46
CA ASP A 258 -22.77 7.28 -16.96
C ASP A 258 -23.47 8.04 -15.82
N LEU A 259 -23.80 7.36 -14.73
CA LEU A 259 -24.44 7.97 -13.56
C LEU A 259 -23.42 8.70 -12.69
N LEU A 260 -22.29 8.05 -12.42
CA LEU A 260 -21.31 8.52 -11.44
C LEU A 260 -20.28 9.48 -12.01
N GLY A 261 -19.97 9.38 -13.30
CA GLY A 261 -19.07 10.30 -14.04
C GLY A 261 -17.68 10.49 -13.41
N ILE A 262 -17.17 9.47 -12.70
CA ILE A 262 -15.94 9.58 -11.91
C ILE A 262 -14.70 9.65 -12.81
N ASP A 263 -13.87 10.67 -12.59
CA ASP A 263 -12.60 10.91 -13.32
C ASP A 263 -11.35 10.49 -12.52
N VAL A 264 -11.45 10.58 -11.19
CA VAL A 264 -10.36 10.30 -10.24
C VAL A 264 -10.89 9.48 -9.08
N ILE A 265 -10.14 8.50 -8.59
CA ILE A 265 -10.47 7.77 -7.35
C ILE A 265 -9.32 7.94 -6.37
N ASN A 266 -9.66 8.33 -5.14
CA ASN A 266 -8.77 8.38 -3.99
C ASN A 266 -8.95 7.17 -3.08
N ASN A 267 -7.83 6.56 -2.70
CA ASN A 267 -7.75 5.43 -1.77
C ASN A 267 -6.72 5.76 -0.68
N SER A 268 -7.22 6.09 0.50
CA SER A 268 -6.38 6.49 1.63
C SER A 268 -6.20 5.35 2.64
N TRP A 269 -5.96 4.14 2.14
CA TRP A 269 -5.83 2.91 2.91
C TRP A 269 -4.88 1.93 2.20
N GLY A 270 -4.54 0.83 2.87
CA GLY A 270 -3.70 -0.21 2.30
C GLY A 270 -3.23 -1.23 3.32
N ASN A 271 -2.22 -1.99 2.95
CA ASN A 271 -1.50 -2.93 3.79
C ASN A 271 -0.01 -2.79 3.51
N SER A 272 0.82 -2.73 4.56
CA SER A 272 2.27 -2.52 4.41
C SER A 272 3.03 -3.85 4.36
N PHE A 273 4.28 -3.80 3.88
CA PHE A 273 5.21 -4.94 3.85
C PHE A 273 4.72 -6.16 3.05
N ARG A 274 3.90 -5.92 2.03
CA ARG A 274 3.46 -6.98 1.11
C ARG A 274 3.94 -6.68 -0.29
N GLN A 275 4.18 -7.75 -1.04
CA GLN A 275 4.53 -7.64 -2.44
C GLN A 275 3.35 -7.27 -3.31
N TYR A 276 3.67 -6.67 -4.45
CA TYR A 276 2.74 -6.53 -5.53
C TYR A 276 2.39 -7.91 -6.10
N ASP A 277 1.10 -8.17 -6.12
CA ASP A 277 0.52 -9.31 -6.81
C ASP A 277 -0.40 -8.79 -7.93
N PRO A 278 -0.10 -9.02 -9.21
CA PRO A 278 -0.95 -8.59 -10.32
C PRO A 278 -2.31 -9.28 -10.32
N GLU A 279 -2.44 -10.40 -9.63
CA GLU A 279 -3.65 -11.20 -9.53
C GLU A 279 -4.48 -10.85 -8.28
N ASP A 280 -3.96 -9.98 -7.41
CA ASP A 280 -4.71 -9.48 -6.27
C ASP A 280 -6.01 -8.79 -6.72
N PRO A 281 -7.15 -9.07 -6.11
CA PRO A 281 -8.45 -8.52 -6.52
C PRO A 281 -8.48 -6.99 -6.60
N VAL A 282 -7.80 -6.28 -5.68
CA VAL A 282 -7.73 -4.81 -5.69
C VAL A 282 -6.89 -4.33 -6.87
N ASN A 283 -5.74 -4.98 -7.13
CA ASN A 283 -4.90 -4.63 -8.28
C ASN A 283 -5.62 -4.88 -9.61
N VAL A 284 -6.36 -5.98 -9.72
CA VAL A 284 -7.19 -6.24 -10.91
C VAL A 284 -8.28 -5.18 -11.07
N ALA A 285 -8.99 -4.81 -10.00
CA ALA A 285 -10.04 -3.79 -10.04
C ALA A 285 -9.50 -2.42 -10.45
N THR A 286 -8.40 -1.98 -9.84
CA THR A 286 -7.75 -0.69 -10.18
C THR A 286 -7.22 -0.67 -11.60
N LYS A 287 -6.76 -1.82 -12.14
CA LYS A 287 -6.35 -1.94 -13.55
C LYS A 287 -7.52 -1.69 -14.49
N VAL A 288 -8.65 -2.35 -14.25
CA VAL A 288 -9.87 -2.19 -15.08
C VAL A 288 -10.34 -0.73 -15.06
N VAL A 289 -10.37 -0.10 -13.89
CA VAL A 289 -10.75 1.30 -13.72
C VAL A 289 -9.80 2.24 -14.46
N SER A 290 -8.49 2.02 -14.34
CA SER A 290 -7.48 2.83 -15.03
C SER A 290 -7.54 2.67 -16.55
N ASP A 291 -7.83 1.47 -17.05
CA ASP A 291 -8.00 1.20 -18.49
C ASP A 291 -9.24 1.90 -19.05
N ARG A 292 -10.26 2.17 -18.22
CA ARG A 292 -11.44 2.98 -18.60
C ARG A 292 -11.20 4.49 -18.52
N GLY A 293 -9.99 4.92 -18.15
CA GLY A 293 -9.59 6.33 -18.17
C GLY A 293 -9.65 7.04 -16.83
N VAL A 294 -10.00 6.37 -15.74
CA VAL A 294 -10.08 6.94 -14.41
C VAL A 294 -8.69 6.95 -13.75
N THR A 295 -8.29 8.08 -13.19
CA THR A 295 -7.02 8.21 -12.47
C THR A 295 -7.15 7.64 -11.06
N VAL A 296 -6.29 6.68 -10.68
CA VAL A 296 -6.30 6.04 -9.36
C VAL A 296 -5.14 6.55 -8.52
N VAL A 297 -5.44 7.00 -7.31
CA VAL A 297 -4.48 7.53 -6.33
C VAL A 297 -4.52 6.70 -5.06
N PHE A 298 -3.34 6.34 -4.52
CA PHE A 298 -3.18 5.62 -3.26
C PHE A 298 -2.22 6.33 -2.31
N SER A 299 -2.52 6.26 -1.02
CA SER A 299 -1.57 6.57 0.04
C SER A 299 -0.44 5.54 0.08
N ALA A 300 0.81 5.97 0.27
CA ALA A 300 1.97 5.06 0.29
C ALA A 300 1.99 4.10 1.49
N GLY A 301 1.34 4.48 2.58
CA GLY A 301 1.37 3.80 3.88
C GLY A 301 2.18 4.57 4.92
N ASN A 302 2.04 4.19 6.20
CA ASN A 302 2.65 4.88 7.34
C ASN A 302 3.66 4.03 8.12
N SER A 303 4.25 3.05 7.47
CA SER A 303 5.16 2.08 8.07
C SER A 303 6.65 2.36 7.77
N GLY A 304 6.99 3.63 7.44
CA GLY A 304 8.35 4.03 7.07
C GLY A 304 9.24 4.49 8.22
N SER A 305 8.78 4.37 9.48
CA SER A 305 9.57 4.74 10.65
C SER A 305 10.84 3.90 10.77
N GLY A 306 11.94 4.51 11.24
CA GLY A 306 13.22 3.82 11.34
C GLY A 306 13.87 3.50 9.99
N ASP A 307 13.53 4.26 8.93
CA ASP A 307 14.00 4.05 7.55
C ASP A 307 13.68 2.67 6.95
N ALA A 308 12.57 2.04 7.42
CA ALA A 308 12.11 0.76 6.91
C ALA A 308 11.89 0.82 5.38
N GLU A 309 12.69 0.07 4.63
CA GLU A 309 12.56 -0.08 3.18
C GLU A 309 11.41 -1.03 2.83
N ALA A 310 10.91 -0.95 1.59
CA ALA A 310 9.83 -1.79 1.05
C ALA A 310 8.55 -1.82 1.92
N SER A 311 8.31 -0.75 2.67
CA SER A 311 7.14 -0.62 3.55
C SER A 311 5.89 -0.08 2.85
N VAL A 312 5.93 0.15 1.54
CA VAL A 312 4.79 0.58 0.74
C VAL A 312 3.72 -0.51 0.60
N SER A 313 2.47 -0.09 0.44
CA SER A 313 1.36 -1.02 0.22
C SER A 313 1.46 -1.74 -1.15
N PRO A 314 1.04 -3.00 -1.28
CA PRO A 314 1.04 -3.72 -2.56
C PRO A 314 0.13 -3.07 -3.61
N PHE A 315 -0.94 -2.42 -3.19
CA PHE A 315 -1.92 -1.78 -4.08
C PHE A 315 -1.37 -0.53 -4.75
N ASN A 316 -0.41 0.15 -4.15
CA ASN A 316 0.21 1.34 -4.72
C ASN A 316 1.51 1.06 -5.49
N GLN A 317 1.91 -0.21 -5.59
CA GLN A 317 3.06 -0.61 -6.40
C GLN A 317 2.72 -0.79 -7.89
N ALA A 318 1.44 -0.87 -8.24
CA ALA A 318 1.00 -1.01 -9.62
C ALA A 318 1.35 0.23 -10.47
N PRO A 319 1.82 0.06 -11.71
CA PRO A 319 2.32 1.18 -12.53
C PRO A 319 1.24 2.14 -13.01
N TRP A 320 -0.03 1.77 -12.91
CA TRP A 320 -1.19 2.58 -13.30
C TRP A 320 -1.77 3.41 -12.18
N VAL A 321 -1.35 3.22 -10.92
CA VAL A 321 -1.76 4.03 -9.77
C VAL A 321 -0.73 5.12 -9.47
N ILE A 322 -1.13 6.15 -8.76
CA ILE A 322 -0.24 7.20 -8.25
C ILE A 322 -0.05 6.95 -6.75
N SER A 323 1.15 6.53 -6.36
CA SER A 323 1.54 6.30 -4.97
C SER A 323 2.06 7.59 -4.32
N VAL A 324 1.52 7.97 -3.16
CA VAL A 324 1.75 9.29 -2.57
C VAL A 324 2.38 9.20 -1.18
N ALA A 325 3.60 9.70 -1.05
CA ALA A 325 4.29 9.89 0.22
C ALA A 325 3.83 11.14 0.96
N ALA A 326 3.99 11.14 2.28
CA ALA A 326 3.66 12.28 3.13
C ALA A 326 4.84 13.22 3.37
N GLY A 327 4.56 14.53 3.27
CA GLY A 327 5.44 15.60 3.69
C GLY A 327 4.68 16.69 4.43
N ASP A 328 5.42 17.58 5.09
CA ASP A 328 4.84 18.77 5.69
C ASP A 328 4.70 19.93 4.67
N LEU A 329 4.11 21.03 5.10
CA LEU A 329 3.96 22.23 4.27
C LEU A 329 5.30 22.90 3.94
N SER A 330 6.35 22.62 4.72
CA SER A 330 7.73 23.05 4.48
C SER A 330 8.48 22.11 3.53
N ARG A 331 7.80 21.05 3.04
CA ARG A 331 8.32 20.01 2.15
C ARG A 331 9.36 19.10 2.82
N GLN A 332 9.31 18.94 4.13
CA GLN A 332 10.05 17.90 4.81
C GLN A 332 9.23 16.61 4.78
N ARG A 333 9.88 15.46 4.58
CA ARG A 333 9.21 14.15 4.59
C ARG A 333 8.71 13.83 6.01
N GLY A 334 7.50 13.34 6.14
CA GLY A 334 7.00 12.73 7.38
C GLY A 334 7.77 11.45 7.68
N SER A 335 8.29 11.31 8.90
CA SER A 335 9.12 10.15 9.30
C SER A 335 8.39 8.81 9.18
N PHE A 336 7.08 8.83 9.33
CA PHE A 336 6.21 7.64 9.21
C PHE A 336 5.96 7.21 7.75
N SER A 337 6.15 8.10 6.77
CA SER A 337 5.78 7.82 5.37
C SER A 337 6.53 6.59 4.84
N SER A 338 5.80 5.61 4.31
CA SER A 338 6.38 4.38 3.79
C SER A 338 7.38 4.62 2.66
N ASN A 339 8.37 3.77 2.60
CA ASN A 339 9.47 3.79 1.63
C ASN A 339 9.39 2.62 0.66
N GLY A 340 9.88 2.81 -0.55
CA GLY A 340 10.26 1.73 -1.45
C GLY A 340 11.63 1.15 -1.12
N LEU A 341 12.24 0.46 -2.09
CA LEU A 341 13.62 -0.03 -1.99
C LEU A 341 14.60 1.02 -2.50
N GLU A 342 15.61 1.32 -1.71
CA GLU A 342 16.72 2.13 -2.14
C GLU A 342 17.56 1.37 -3.18
N LEU A 343 18.04 2.10 -4.19
CA LEU A 343 18.92 1.57 -5.24
C LEU A 343 18.30 0.43 -6.08
N ASP A 344 16.99 0.30 -6.12
CA ASP A 344 16.34 -0.49 -7.16
C ASP A 344 16.45 0.25 -8.50
N ASN A 345 16.67 -0.48 -9.60
CA ASN A 345 16.76 0.12 -10.94
C ASN A 345 15.40 0.57 -11.51
N GLY A 346 14.34 0.49 -10.73
CA GLY A 346 12.97 0.87 -11.12
C GLY A 346 12.41 0.05 -12.26
N ARG A 347 12.97 -1.11 -12.56
CA ARG A 347 12.44 -2.06 -13.53
C ARG A 347 11.53 -3.02 -12.81
N ALA A 348 10.31 -3.00 -13.23
CA ALA A 348 9.30 -3.92 -12.77
C ALA A 348 9.69 -5.35 -13.01
N VAL A 349 9.39 -6.14 -12.05
CA VAL A 349 9.59 -7.57 -12.09
C VAL A 349 8.24 -8.23 -11.89
N ALA A 350 7.75 -8.95 -12.88
CA ALA A 350 6.57 -9.77 -12.73
C ALA A 350 6.99 -11.14 -12.20
N ILE A 351 6.31 -11.61 -11.18
CA ILE A 351 6.48 -12.97 -10.67
C ILE A 351 5.84 -13.90 -11.68
N GLY A 352 6.57 -14.94 -12.11
CA GLY A 352 6.05 -15.96 -13.02
C GLY A 352 4.93 -16.77 -12.39
N ALA A 353 4.19 -17.50 -13.22
CA ALA A 353 3.11 -18.37 -12.77
C ALA A 353 3.59 -19.52 -11.86
N ASP A 354 4.89 -19.76 -11.80
CA ASP A 354 5.55 -20.72 -10.90
C ASP A 354 5.79 -20.15 -9.49
N GLY A 355 5.47 -18.87 -9.26
CA GLY A 355 5.69 -18.19 -7.99
C GLY A 355 7.15 -17.79 -7.71
N HIS A 356 8.10 -18.22 -8.53
CA HIS A 356 9.54 -18.05 -8.27
C HIS A 356 10.24 -17.25 -9.37
N THR A 357 9.79 -17.39 -10.62
CA THR A 357 10.48 -16.76 -11.74
C THR A 357 10.09 -15.29 -11.84
N VAL A 358 11.11 -14.46 -11.79
CA VAL A 358 10.97 -13.02 -11.91
C VAL A 358 11.24 -12.61 -13.35
N HIS A 359 10.22 -12.11 -14.05
CA HIS A 359 10.34 -11.66 -15.43
C HIS A 359 10.57 -10.16 -15.50
N ARG A 360 11.42 -9.73 -16.43
CA ARG A 360 11.49 -8.32 -16.82
C ARG A 360 10.18 -7.95 -17.52
N GLY A 361 9.28 -7.36 -16.78
CA GLY A 361 7.98 -6.93 -17.25
C GLY A 361 7.74 -5.45 -17.05
N ASP A 362 6.50 -5.06 -17.07
CA ASP A 362 6.06 -3.70 -16.77
C ASP A 362 6.45 -3.31 -15.34
N ARG A 363 6.70 -2.05 -15.13
CA ARG A 363 7.24 -1.48 -13.91
C ARG A 363 6.39 -1.83 -12.68
N ILE A 364 6.79 -2.82 -11.95
CA ILE A 364 6.21 -3.22 -10.67
C ILE A 364 7.15 -2.67 -9.60
N GLY A 365 6.66 -1.75 -8.80
CA GLY A 365 7.62 -0.96 -8.13
C GLY A 365 7.73 -1.11 -6.65
N LEU A 366 8.71 -1.83 -6.18
CA LEU A 366 9.33 -1.52 -4.89
C LEU A 366 10.07 -0.15 -4.92
N THR A 367 10.01 0.57 -6.04
CA THR A 367 10.55 1.93 -6.24
C THR A 367 9.53 3.04 -5.95
N GLN A 368 8.36 2.68 -5.43
CA GLN A 368 7.37 3.65 -4.98
C GLN A 368 7.81 4.27 -3.63
N PRO A 369 7.37 5.47 -3.29
CA PRO A 369 6.24 6.21 -3.88
C PRO A 369 6.57 6.89 -5.21
N ASP A 370 5.53 7.40 -5.90
CA ASP A 370 5.69 8.18 -7.13
C ASP A 370 6.01 9.65 -6.87
N ILE A 371 5.37 10.22 -5.86
CA ILE A 371 5.40 11.65 -5.57
C ILE A 371 5.10 11.89 -4.09
N MET A 372 5.51 13.03 -3.57
CA MET A 372 5.18 13.48 -2.21
C MET A 372 4.21 14.66 -2.26
N ALA A 373 3.26 14.69 -1.32
CA ALA A 373 2.33 15.79 -1.10
C ALA A 373 2.20 16.10 0.40
N PRO A 374 1.58 17.24 0.79
CA PRO A 374 1.35 17.52 2.21
C PRO A 374 0.53 16.40 2.87
N GLY A 375 0.97 15.96 4.05
CA GLY A 375 0.35 14.87 4.80
C GLY A 375 0.72 14.89 6.29
N VAL A 376 1.39 15.95 6.75
CA VAL A 376 1.76 16.13 8.17
C VAL A 376 1.01 17.34 8.70
N SER A 377 0.26 17.16 9.80
CA SER A 377 -0.55 18.19 10.46
C SER A 377 -1.50 18.90 9.50
N ILE A 378 -2.30 18.12 8.79
CA ILE A 378 -3.26 18.63 7.80
C ILE A 378 -4.61 18.88 8.46
N SER A 379 -5.06 20.13 8.44
CA SER A 379 -6.40 20.51 8.89
C SER A 379 -7.40 20.35 7.75
N SER A 380 -8.54 19.70 8.02
CA SER A 380 -9.61 19.48 7.05
C SER A 380 -10.95 19.28 7.75
N SER A 381 -12.03 19.10 6.98
CA SER A 381 -13.40 18.89 7.46
C SER A 381 -13.44 17.75 8.50
N CYS A 382 -14.11 18.02 9.60
CA CYS A 382 -14.20 17.10 10.73
C CYS A 382 -15.60 16.52 10.82
N ASP A 383 -15.69 15.21 10.85
CA ASP A 383 -16.96 14.49 10.95
C ASP A 383 -17.69 14.75 12.27
N SER A 384 -19.01 14.88 12.19
CA SER A 384 -19.87 15.16 13.35
C SER A 384 -19.96 14.02 14.36
N THR A 385 -19.67 12.79 13.95
CA THR A 385 -19.85 11.56 14.74
C THR A 385 -18.59 10.67 14.81
N GLY A 386 -17.51 11.01 14.09
CA GLY A 386 -16.29 10.23 13.96
C GLY A 386 -15.62 9.90 15.29
N THR A 387 -15.03 8.70 15.40
CA THR A 387 -14.33 8.24 16.61
C THR A 387 -12.82 8.14 16.44
N VAL A 388 -12.33 8.14 15.21
CA VAL A 388 -10.90 8.13 14.85
C VAL A 388 -10.44 9.55 14.54
N ILE A 389 -11.18 10.26 13.68
CA ILE A 389 -11.01 11.69 13.39
C ILE A 389 -12.33 12.39 13.71
N GLY A 390 -12.38 13.06 14.84
CA GLY A 390 -13.58 13.69 15.41
C GLY A 390 -13.84 13.16 16.82
N PRO A 391 -15.08 13.28 17.34
CA PRO A 391 -16.24 13.98 16.72
C PRO A 391 -16.15 15.49 16.80
N CYS A 392 -16.66 16.16 15.78
CA CYS A 392 -16.86 17.63 15.75
C CYS A 392 -18.34 17.94 15.54
N PRO A 393 -19.16 17.96 16.58
CA PRO A 393 -20.62 18.16 16.46
C PRO A 393 -21.02 19.49 15.81
N ASP A 394 -20.12 20.45 15.78
CA ASP A 394 -20.27 21.76 15.16
C ASP A 394 -19.77 21.82 13.71
N HIS A 395 -19.43 20.67 13.11
CA HIS A 395 -18.86 20.56 11.77
C HIS A 395 -17.66 21.47 11.56
N GLY A 396 -16.77 21.52 12.53
CA GLY A 396 -15.53 22.29 12.45
C GLY A 396 -14.45 21.60 11.62
N ASN A 397 -13.22 21.96 11.88
CA ASN A 397 -12.04 21.34 11.26
C ASN A 397 -11.16 20.71 12.32
N THR A 398 -10.48 19.64 11.96
CA THR A 398 -9.50 18.97 12.81
C THR A 398 -8.23 18.66 12.03
N SER A 399 -7.15 18.33 12.72
CA SER A 399 -5.87 18.01 12.09
C SER A 399 -5.53 16.54 12.22
N ALA A 400 -5.06 15.98 11.13
CA ALA A 400 -4.52 14.63 11.07
C ALA A 400 -3.19 14.58 10.30
N SER A 401 -2.40 13.53 10.55
CA SER A 401 -1.15 13.27 9.81
C SER A 401 -1.19 11.85 9.27
N GLY A 402 -0.80 11.69 8.03
CA GLY A 402 -0.78 10.39 7.36
C GLY A 402 -0.54 10.55 5.87
N THR A 403 -0.11 9.50 5.20
CA THR A 403 -0.15 9.43 3.73
C THR A 403 -1.58 9.44 3.21
N SER A 404 -2.55 9.09 4.07
CA SER A 404 -3.99 9.29 3.85
C SER A 404 -4.36 10.75 3.57
N MET A 405 -3.66 11.70 4.17
CA MET A 405 -3.89 13.13 3.95
C MET A 405 -3.13 13.61 2.71
N SER A 406 -2.06 12.91 2.32
CA SER A 406 -1.30 13.25 1.11
C SER A 406 -1.98 12.80 -0.18
N ALA A 407 -2.59 11.63 -0.18
CA ALA A 407 -3.28 11.08 -1.35
C ALA A 407 -4.39 12.02 -1.87
N PRO A 408 -5.31 12.55 -1.04
CA PRO A 408 -6.36 13.45 -1.50
C PRO A 408 -5.83 14.79 -2.03
N HIS A 409 -4.67 15.26 -1.61
CA HIS A 409 -4.02 16.41 -2.26
C HIS A 409 -3.67 16.11 -3.72
N ILE A 410 -3.23 14.89 -4.02
CA ILE A 410 -2.93 14.45 -5.39
C ILE A 410 -4.20 14.17 -6.17
N ALA A 411 -5.25 13.64 -5.55
CA ALA A 411 -6.55 13.46 -6.20
C ALA A 411 -7.16 14.81 -6.60
N GLY A 412 -7.17 15.80 -5.71
CA GLY A 412 -7.57 17.17 -6.04
C GLY A 412 -6.67 17.81 -7.09
N ALA A 413 -5.35 17.56 -7.05
CA ALA A 413 -4.44 18.04 -8.09
C ALA A 413 -4.72 17.39 -9.45
N ALA A 414 -5.12 16.11 -9.49
CA ALA A 414 -5.58 15.43 -10.71
C ALA A 414 -6.85 16.09 -11.26
N ALA A 415 -7.82 16.41 -10.39
CA ALA A 415 -9.03 17.11 -10.79
C ALA A 415 -8.72 18.47 -11.44
N VAL A 416 -7.83 19.27 -10.84
CA VAL A 416 -7.37 20.55 -11.43
C VAL A 416 -6.66 20.34 -12.77
N LEU A 417 -5.89 19.27 -12.95
CA LEU A 417 -5.23 18.96 -14.23
C LEU A 417 -6.24 18.56 -15.29
N LEU A 418 -7.25 17.77 -14.94
CA LEU A 418 -8.33 17.35 -15.83
C LEU A 418 -9.21 18.54 -16.24
N GLN A 419 -9.55 19.44 -15.32
CA GLN A 419 -10.19 20.71 -15.67
C GLN A 419 -9.33 21.52 -16.68
N ALA A 420 -8.02 21.61 -16.46
CA ALA A 420 -7.11 22.35 -17.33
C ALA A 420 -6.96 21.67 -18.72
N ASN A 421 -7.13 20.36 -18.79
CA ASN A 421 -7.06 19.56 -20.01
C ASN A 421 -7.85 18.24 -19.88
N PRO A 422 -9.13 18.21 -20.24
CA PRO A 422 -10.02 17.04 -20.07
C PRO A 422 -9.66 15.82 -20.93
N ARG A 423 -8.64 15.92 -21.79
CA ARG A 423 -8.19 14.82 -22.66
C ARG A 423 -6.96 14.11 -22.14
N LEU A 424 -6.56 14.36 -20.90
CA LEU A 424 -5.47 13.63 -20.29
C LEU A 424 -5.88 12.19 -19.98
N THR A 425 -4.99 11.26 -20.26
CA THR A 425 -5.12 9.89 -19.77
C THR A 425 -4.55 9.78 -18.33
N PRO A 426 -4.94 8.77 -17.54
CA PRO A 426 -4.37 8.55 -16.20
C PRO A 426 -2.84 8.56 -16.19
N ALA A 427 -2.22 7.86 -17.13
CA ALA A 427 -0.76 7.87 -17.29
C ALA A 427 -0.18 9.27 -17.58
N GLN A 428 -0.91 10.13 -18.32
CA GLN A 428 -0.46 11.50 -18.59
C GLN A 428 -0.60 12.40 -17.37
N VAL A 429 -1.63 12.21 -16.54
CA VAL A 429 -1.80 12.88 -15.25
C VAL A 429 -0.63 12.54 -14.34
N GLN A 430 -0.37 11.25 -14.12
CA GLN A 430 0.76 10.76 -13.31
C GLN A 430 2.10 11.33 -13.80
N LEU A 431 2.41 11.14 -15.09
CA LEU A 431 3.68 11.59 -15.66
C LEU A 431 3.85 13.11 -15.63
N ALA A 432 2.77 13.89 -15.77
CA ALA A 432 2.84 15.34 -15.69
C ALA A 432 3.23 15.82 -14.29
N MET A 433 2.67 15.20 -13.24
CA MET A 433 3.02 15.50 -11.85
C MET A 433 4.46 15.07 -11.55
N LYS A 434 4.85 13.85 -11.89
CA LYS A 434 6.23 13.34 -11.71
C LYS A 434 7.27 14.20 -12.40
N ALA A 435 7.01 14.57 -13.66
CA ALA A 435 7.92 15.36 -14.49
C ALA A 435 8.18 16.77 -13.96
N THR A 436 7.27 17.31 -13.16
CA THR A 436 7.30 18.71 -12.69
C THR A 436 7.53 18.84 -11.19
N ALA A 437 7.58 17.73 -10.46
CA ALA A 437 7.83 17.69 -9.04
C ALA A 437 9.14 18.40 -8.65
N SER A 438 9.17 18.97 -7.47
CA SER A 438 10.33 19.66 -6.89
C SER A 438 11.14 18.70 -6.04
N ALA A 439 12.46 18.74 -6.13
CA ALA A 439 13.32 17.96 -5.25
C ALA A 439 13.08 18.29 -3.78
N VAL A 440 13.10 17.27 -2.94
CA VAL A 440 12.95 17.39 -1.49
C VAL A 440 14.34 17.33 -0.87
N ARG A 441 14.61 18.23 0.06
CA ARG A 441 15.86 18.31 0.80
C ARG A 441 15.60 18.33 2.29
N THR A 442 16.42 17.64 3.02
CA THR A 442 16.49 17.75 4.48
C THR A 442 17.04 19.13 4.90
N PRO A 443 16.87 19.56 6.17
CA PRO A 443 17.37 20.85 6.64
C PRO A 443 18.88 21.05 6.49
N ASP A 444 19.68 19.98 6.52
CA ASP A 444 21.11 19.99 6.27
C ASP A 444 21.50 20.07 4.79
N GLY A 445 20.50 20.06 3.88
CA GLY A 445 20.67 20.19 2.45
C GLY A 445 20.80 18.89 1.66
N THR A 446 20.79 17.72 2.35
CA THR A 446 20.80 16.41 1.70
C THR A 446 19.52 16.21 0.89
N THR A 447 19.63 15.70 -0.32
CA THR A 447 18.45 15.41 -1.16
C THR A 447 17.94 14.01 -0.86
N LEU A 448 16.65 13.89 -0.58
CA LEU A 448 16.04 12.59 -0.29
C LEU A 448 15.94 11.72 -1.55
N GLY A 449 16.12 10.41 -1.37
CA GLY A 449 16.07 9.41 -2.42
C GLY A 449 14.69 9.21 -3.03
N SER A 450 14.65 8.65 -4.24
CA SER A 450 13.39 8.38 -4.93
C SER A 450 12.54 7.32 -4.24
N HIS A 451 13.13 6.40 -3.50
CA HIS A 451 12.43 5.41 -2.68
C HIS A 451 11.66 6.03 -1.51
N GLN A 452 12.02 7.25 -1.09
CA GLN A 452 11.39 7.96 0.03
C GLN A 452 10.32 8.95 -0.43
N VAL A 453 10.55 9.65 -1.53
CA VAL A 453 9.71 10.79 -1.97
C VAL A 453 9.37 10.76 -3.47
N GLY A 454 9.65 9.68 -4.16
CA GLY A 454 9.45 9.55 -5.59
C GLY A 454 10.21 10.62 -6.38
N TYR A 455 9.51 11.26 -7.31
CA TYR A 455 10.06 12.39 -8.09
C TYR A 455 10.16 13.70 -7.29
N GLY A 456 9.76 13.68 -6.00
CA GLY A 456 9.78 14.81 -5.09
C GLY A 456 8.40 15.40 -4.81
N HIS A 457 8.36 16.57 -4.20
CA HIS A 457 7.11 17.22 -3.79
C HIS A 457 6.34 17.74 -5.01
N VAL A 458 5.02 17.52 -5.03
CA VAL A 458 4.11 17.96 -6.09
C VAL A 458 4.25 19.46 -6.39
N ASN A 459 4.21 19.81 -7.67
CA ASN A 459 4.18 21.21 -8.13
C ASN A 459 3.06 21.38 -9.16
N LEU A 460 1.86 21.64 -8.66
CA LEU A 460 0.65 21.69 -9.46
C LEU A 460 0.67 22.80 -10.52
N ASP A 461 1.20 23.99 -10.21
CA ASP A 461 1.31 25.11 -11.18
C ASP A 461 2.19 24.74 -12.39
N ARG A 462 3.31 24.03 -12.14
CA ARG A 462 4.17 23.52 -13.23
C ARG A 462 3.49 22.40 -14.01
N ALA A 463 2.77 21.52 -13.34
CA ALA A 463 2.05 20.42 -13.99
C ALA A 463 0.94 20.97 -14.90
N VAL A 464 0.12 21.90 -14.43
CA VAL A 464 -0.87 22.63 -15.25
C VAL A 464 -0.20 23.32 -16.43
N THR A 465 0.90 24.05 -16.23
CA THR A 465 1.64 24.71 -17.30
C THR A 465 2.15 23.72 -18.35
N LEU A 466 2.53 22.51 -17.93
CA LEU A 466 2.99 21.45 -18.83
C LEU A 466 1.90 20.96 -19.76
N VAL A 467 0.65 20.80 -19.28
CA VAL A 467 -0.44 20.14 -20.00
C VAL A 467 -1.44 21.09 -20.67
N LYS A 468 -1.61 22.31 -20.16
CA LYS A 468 -2.63 23.26 -20.61
C LYS A 468 -2.49 23.61 -22.10
N GLY A 469 -3.60 23.53 -22.83
CA GLY A 469 -3.67 23.89 -24.26
C GLY A 469 -2.87 22.96 -25.19
N ARG A 470 -2.57 21.72 -24.77
CA ARG A 470 -1.82 20.73 -25.54
C ARG A 470 -2.60 19.43 -25.69
N SER A 471 -2.39 18.73 -26.78
CA SER A 471 -3.03 17.42 -27.01
C SER A 471 -2.21 16.53 -27.95
N GLY A 472 -2.58 15.26 -28.03
CA GLY A 472 -2.05 14.28 -28.96
C GLY A 472 -0.51 14.15 -28.92
N LYS A 473 0.12 14.05 -30.09
CA LYS A 473 1.58 13.85 -30.20
C LYS A 473 2.41 14.97 -29.57
N ALA A 474 1.92 16.22 -29.63
CA ALA A 474 2.63 17.38 -29.07
C ALA A 474 2.70 17.30 -27.53
N LEU A 475 1.61 16.92 -26.87
CA LEU A 475 1.56 16.70 -25.43
C LEU A 475 2.46 15.53 -25.02
N LYS A 476 2.34 14.37 -25.67
CA LYS A 476 3.19 13.19 -25.39
C LYS A 476 4.68 13.54 -25.48
N LYS A 477 5.09 14.24 -26.56
CA LYS A 477 6.50 14.67 -26.74
C LYS A 477 6.97 15.62 -25.62
N ARG A 478 6.09 16.54 -25.19
CA ARG A 478 6.39 17.51 -24.12
C ARG A 478 6.55 16.83 -22.77
N ILE A 479 5.61 15.96 -22.38
CA ILE A 479 5.69 15.17 -21.13
C ILE A 479 6.97 14.30 -21.16
N ALA A 480 7.20 13.56 -22.23
CA ALA A 480 8.39 12.71 -22.36
C ALA A 480 9.71 13.48 -22.23
N ARG A 481 9.77 14.74 -22.78
CA ARG A 481 10.95 15.60 -22.61
C ARG A 481 11.11 16.05 -21.14
N ALA A 482 10.02 16.39 -20.47
CA ALA A 482 10.04 16.79 -19.09
C ALA A 482 10.42 15.63 -18.17
N MET A 483 9.88 14.41 -18.42
CA MET A 483 10.26 13.19 -17.71
C MET A 483 11.76 12.89 -17.84
N ARG A 484 12.31 12.89 -19.06
CA ARG A 484 13.77 12.69 -19.24
C ARG A 484 14.63 13.70 -18.47
N LYS A 485 14.12 14.93 -18.23
CA LYS A 485 14.81 15.92 -17.38
C LYS A 485 14.69 15.55 -15.91
N ALA A 486 13.53 15.08 -15.47
CA ALA A 486 13.31 14.63 -14.10
C ALA A 486 14.14 13.37 -13.81
N ASP A 487 14.13 12.38 -14.70
CA ASP A 487 14.95 11.15 -14.59
C ASP A 487 16.44 11.47 -14.44
N ARG A 488 16.96 12.41 -15.28
CA ARG A 488 18.35 12.86 -15.15
C ARG A 488 18.64 13.60 -13.85
N ARG A 489 17.63 14.27 -13.27
CA ARG A 489 17.78 14.90 -11.96
C ARG A 489 17.91 13.83 -10.88
N LEU A 490 17.01 12.86 -10.83
CA LEU A 490 17.06 11.75 -9.88
C LEU A 490 18.39 10.98 -10.03
N ALA A 491 18.73 10.65 -11.26
CA ALA A 491 19.98 9.94 -11.55
C ALA A 491 21.26 10.62 -11.06
N ARG A 492 21.25 11.91 -10.74
CA ARG A 492 22.39 12.66 -10.20
C ARG A 492 22.40 12.76 -8.68
N GLN A 493 21.37 12.24 -8.03
CA GLN A 493 21.23 12.30 -6.58
C GLN A 493 21.92 11.12 -5.90
N ASP A 494 22.07 10.00 -6.64
CA ASP A 494 22.70 8.79 -6.12
C ASP A 494 24.18 8.75 -6.52
N ASP A 495 25.06 8.43 -5.58
CA ASP A 495 26.48 8.17 -5.84
C ASP A 495 26.68 6.88 -6.64
N TRP A 496 25.66 6.05 -6.65
CA TRP A 496 25.65 4.74 -7.27
C TRP A 496 24.79 4.69 -8.52
N LYS A 497 25.20 3.86 -9.48
CA LYS A 497 24.42 3.48 -10.65
C LYS A 497 24.14 1.99 -10.58
N VAL A 498 22.88 1.63 -10.55
CA VAL A 498 22.47 0.23 -10.63
C VAL A 498 22.81 -0.33 -12.02
N ALA A 499 23.65 -1.35 -12.04
CA ALA A 499 24.05 -2.06 -13.24
C ALA A 499 23.13 -3.25 -13.53
N ARG A 500 22.73 -3.98 -12.48
CA ARG A 500 21.84 -5.13 -12.53
C ARG A 500 21.10 -5.24 -11.20
N THR A 501 19.86 -5.71 -11.22
CA THR A 501 19.12 -6.19 -10.06
C THR A 501 18.62 -7.59 -10.34
N ASP A 502 18.90 -8.49 -9.44
CA ASP A 502 18.29 -9.81 -9.33
C ASP A 502 17.27 -9.76 -8.20
N GLN A 503 16.08 -10.31 -8.45
CA GLN A 503 14.99 -10.36 -7.48
C GLN A 503 14.46 -11.78 -7.42
N TRP A 504 14.11 -12.22 -6.24
CA TRP A 504 13.69 -13.57 -5.99
C TRP A 504 12.73 -13.61 -4.79
N GLN A 505 11.89 -14.61 -4.74
CA GLN A 505 11.03 -14.84 -3.59
C GLN A 505 11.11 -16.30 -3.16
N SER A 506 11.06 -16.55 -1.86
CA SER A 506 11.05 -17.88 -1.27
C SER A 506 9.78 -18.65 -1.63
N ASP A 507 9.78 -19.96 -1.38
CA ASP A 507 8.55 -20.72 -1.23
C ASP A 507 7.63 -20.08 -0.17
N ALA A 508 6.35 -20.38 -0.27
CA ALA A 508 5.39 -19.91 0.73
C ALA A 508 5.78 -20.46 2.11
N LEU A 509 5.85 -19.55 3.09
CA LEU A 509 6.25 -19.92 4.45
C LEU A 509 5.19 -20.81 5.10
N PRO A 510 5.58 -21.93 5.70
CA PRO A 510 4.65 -22.79 6.41
C PRO A 510 4.16 -22.09 7.68
N VAL A 511 2.87 -22.19 7.95
CA VAL A 511 2.30 -21.83 9.25
C VAL A 511 2.40 -23.04 10.17
N ALA A 512 2.95 -22.86 11.33
CA ALA A 512 3.01 -23.90 12.34
C ALA A 512 2.77 -23.33 13.74
N VAL A 513 2.07 -24.09 14.55
CA VAL A 513 1.91 -23.85 16.00
C VAL A 513 3.25 -24.06 16.71
N ASP A 514 4.08 -24.96 16.20
CA ASP A 514 5.48 -25.12 16.59
C ASP A 514 6.39 -24.49 15.54
N PRO A 515 7.52 -23.84 15.93
CA PRO A 515 8.43 -23.21 15.01
C PRO A 515 9.01 -24.25 14.04
N LEU A 516 8.52 -24.24 12.80
CA LEU A 516 9.12 -24.99 11.70
C LEU A 516 10.14 -24.09 11.03
N PRO A 517 11.44 -24.40 11.12
CA PRO A 517 12.43 -23.65 10.38
C PRO A 517 12.19 -23.85 8.88
N PHE A 518 12.18 -22.74 8.13
CA PHE A 518 12.28 -22.79 6.68
C PHE A 518 13.73 -22.54 6.26
N PHE A 519 14.13 -23.14 5.16
CA PHE A 519 15.40 -22.88 4.51
C PHE A 519 15.16 -22.71 3.03
N ASP A 520 15.78 -21.70 2.45
CA ASP A 520 15.75 -21.48 1.03
C ASP A 520 17.07 -20.86 0.56
N THR A 521 17.44 -21.07 -0.69
CA THR A 521 18.72 -20.62 -1.24
C THR A 521 18.55 -19.99 -2.60
N HIS A 522 19.28 -18.91 -2.85
CA HIS A 522 19.29 -18.22 -4.14
C HIS A 522 20.71 -18.00 -4.64
N GLU A 523 20.97 -18.43 -5.87
CA GLU A 523 22.24 -18.24 -6.53
C GLU A 523 22.38 -16.79 -7.03
N LEU A 524 23.40 -16.09 -6.54
CA LEU A 524 23.72 -14.72 -6.92
C LEU A 524 25.08 -14.67 -7.61
N ARG A 525 25.11 -14.26 -8.87
CA ARG A 525 26.36 -14.02 -9.58
C ARG A 525 26.75 -12.56 -9.58
N VAL A 526 27.82 -12.20 -8.87
CA VAL A 526 28.41 -10.86 -8.88
C VAL A 526 29.28 -10.70 -10.11
N ALA A 527 28.92 -9.74 -10.98
CA ALA A 527 29.60 -9.51 -12.24
C ALA A 527 30.92 -8.76 -12.06
N LYS A 528 31.90 -9.00 -12.96
CA LYS A 528 33.15 -8.24 -12.98
C LYS A 528 32.88 -6.72 -13.16
N GLY A 529 33.49 -5.93 -12.31
CA GLY A 529 33.34 -4.48 -12.30
C GLY A 529 32.10 -4.00 -11.54
N THR A 530 31.48 -4.87 -10.73
CA THR A 530 30.59 -4.46 -9.63
C THR A 530 31.47 -3.88 -8.52
N GLU A 531 31.10 -2.73 -7.99
CA GLU A 531 31.84 -2.03 -6.93
C GLU A 531 31.12 -2.15 -5.57
N ALA A 532 29.78 -2.39 -5.61
CA ALA A 532 29.02 -2.72 -4.41
C ALA A 532 27.81 -3.59 -4.76
N VAL A 533 27.29 -4.30 -3.76
CA VAL A 533 26.03 -5.05 -3.83
C VAL A 533 25.11 -4.54 -2.73
N LYS A 534 23.95 -4.03 -3.09
CA LYS A 534 22.86 -3.72 -2.14
C LYS A 534 21.97 -4.94 -2.05
N LEU A 535 21.90 -5.54 -0.88
CA LEU A 535 20.93 -6.59 -0.56
C LEU A 535 19.77 -5.99 0.22
N ALA A 536 18.56 -6.42 -0.09
CA ALA A 536 17.36 -6.13 0.69
C ALA A 536 16.52 -7.40 0.81
N VAL A 537 16.13 -7.73 2.03
CA VAL A 537 15.27 -8.86 2.37
C VAL A 537 14.01 -8.31 2.98
N VAL A 538 12.88 -8.60 2.36
CA VAL A 538 11.54 -8.21 2.84
C VAL A 538 10.81 -9.48 3.27
N TYR A 539 10.31 -9.51 4.47
CA TYR A 539 9.59 -10.64 5.02
C TYR A 539 8.22 -10.21 5.55
N PRO A 540 7.22 -11.09 5.54
CA PRO A 540 5.90 -10.78 6.08
C PRO A 540 6.01 -10.51 7.57
N THR A 541 5.49 -9.36 8.02
CA THR A 541 5.31 -9.09 9.44
C THR A 541 4.02 -9.72 9.93
N PRO A 542 4.02 -10.33 11.11
CA PRO A 542 2.78 -10.75 11.75
C PRO A 542 1.89 -9.53 11.99
N GLY A 543 0.59 -9.66 11.68
CA GLY A 543 -0.39 -8.58 11.86
C GLY A 543 -0.69 -8.24 13.33
N THR A 544 -0.21 -9.04 14.28
CA THR A 544 -0.40 -8.84 15.73
C THR A 544 0.90 -9.08 16.49
N ALA A 545 1.05 -8.46 17.66
CA ALA A 545 2.21 -8.61 18.54
C ALA A 545 2.39 -10.04 19.11
N ALA A 546 1.44 -10.93 18.90
CA ALA A 546 1.46 -12.31 19.36
C ALA A 546 2.18 -13.28 18.40
N ASN A 547 2.43 -12.86 17.16
CA ASN A 547 3.10 -13.67 16.16
C ASN A 547 4.59 -13.30 16.12
N LEU A 548 5.46 -14.25 16.31
CA LEU A 548 6.91 -14.08 16.30
C LEU A 548 7.49 -14.62 15.01
N ALA A 549 8.34 -13.84 14.37
CA ALA A 549 9.08 -14.28 13.17
C ALA A 549 10.56 -13.93 13.34
N GLU A 550 11.42 -14.88 13.04
CA GLU A 550 12.84 -14.64 12.84
C GLU A 550 13.21 -15.03 11.41
N VAL A 551 13.78 -14.11 10.67
CA VAL A 551 14.32 -14.37 9.35
C VAL A 551 15.81 -14.05 9.37
N THR A 552 16.62 -15.02 9.04
CA THR A 552 18.06 -14.89 8.85
C THR A 552 18.36 -14.87 7.36
N ALA A 553 19.29 -14.01 6.95
CA ALA A 553 19.81 -14.01 5.60
C ALA A 553 21.34 -13.99 5.65
N THR A 554 21.97 -14.92 4.95
CA THR A 554 23.43 -15.07 4.92
C THR A 554 23.91 -15.13 3.48
N LEU A 555 24.89 -14.28 3.12
CA LEU A 555 25.55 -14.32 1.82
C LEU A 555 26.85 -15.12 1.95
N VAL A 556 26.93 -16.24 1.24
CA VAL A 556 28.05 -17.19 1.29
C VAL A 556 28.75 -17.21 -0.07
N ALA A 557 30.08 -17.10 -0.07
CA ALA A 557 30.89 -17.25 -1.27
C ALA A 557 31.03 -18.74 -1.67
N ALA A 558 31.43 -19.00 -2.91
CA ALA A 558 31.55 -20.35 -3.44
C ALA A 558 32.55 -21.26 -2.68
N ASP A 559 33.46 -20.69 -1.92
CA ASP A 559 34.40 -21.42 -1.05
C ASP A 559 33.85 -21.70 0.36
N GLY A 560 32.59 -21.34 0.61
CA GLY A 560 31.93 -21.49 1.90
C GLY A 560 32.19 -20.34 2.88
N THR A 561 32.87 -19.28 2.46
CA THR A 561 33.11 -18.10 3.32
C THR A 561 31.85 -17.27 3.44
N GLU A 562 31.40 -17.03 4.68
CA GLU A 562 30.34 -16.07 4.95
C GLU A 562 30.85 -14.65 4.70
N VAL A 563 30.19 -13.94 3.77
CA VAL A 563 30.51 -12.55 3.41
C VAL A 563 29.67 -11.57 4.25
N TRP A 564 28.45 -11.94 4.55
CA TRP A 564 27.53 -11.14 5.32
C TRP A 564 26.41 -12.00 5.88
N SER A 565 25.94 -11.69 7.07
CA SER A 565 24.73 -12.25 7.62
C SER A 565 23.94 -11.20 8.42
N THR A 566 22.65 -11.41 8.49
CA THR A 566 21.74 -10.65 9.36
C THR A 566 20.72 -11.58 9.97
N SER A 567 20.34 -11.27 11.21
CA SER A 567 19.13 -11.82 11.82
C SER A 567 18.22 -10.67 12.19
N THR A 568 16.92 -10.88 12.04
CA THR A 568 15.94 -9.90 12.46
C THR A 568 15.48 -10.23 13.87
N ASP A 569 15.61 -9.28 14.76
CA ASP A 569 15.14 -9.42 16.14
C ASP A 569 13.61 -9.49 16.19
N LEU A 570 13.10 -10.51 16.85
CA LEU A 570 11.72 -11.00 16.84
C LEU A 570 10.64 -10.00 17.27
N LEU A 571 10.96 -9.00 18.04
CA LEU A 571 9.96 -8.22 18.77
C LEU A 571 9.68 -6.83 18.18
N PHE A 572 10.54 -6.28 17.32
CA PHE A 572 10.46 -4.87 16.92
C PHE A 572 10.92 -4.55 15.50
N SER A 573 11.26 -5.53 14.69
CA SER A 573 11.78 -5.26 13.35
C SER A 573 10.67 -5.09 12.31
N HIS A 574 10.81 -4.05 11.55
CA HIS A 574 9.89 -3.69 10.46
C HIS A 574 10.18 -4.52 9.22
N GLY A 575 9.81 -5.76 9.12
CA GLY A 575 9.71 -6.55 7.90
C GLY A 575 10.78 -6.42 6.80
N THR A 576 11.87 -5.70 7.04
CA THR A 576 12.90 -5.42 6.03
C THR A 576 14.28 -5.35 6.66
N GLY A 577 15.21 -6.14 6.14
CA GLY A 577 16.64 -5.98 6.39
C GLY A 577 17.34 -5.55 5.10
N SER A 578 18.22 -4.54 5.16
CA SER A 578 19.03 -4.18 3.98
C SER A 578 20.46 -3.82 4.36
N VAL A 579 21.39 -4.05 3.41
CA VAL A 579 22.80 -3.73 3.57
C VAL A 579 23.41 -3.33 2.24
N LEU A 580 24.35 -2.38 2.29
CA LEU A 580 25.24 -2.06 1.18
C LEU A 580 26.61 -2.69 1.46
N LEU A 581 26.99 -3.67 0.65
CA LEU A 581 28.28 -4.36 0.72
C LEU A 581 29.19 -3.76 -0.35
N GLU A 582 30.21 -3.01 0.06
CA GLU A 582 31.22 -2.49 -0.85
C GLU A 582 32.33 -3.53 -1.08
N ASP A 583 32.99 -3.47 -2.23
CA ASP A 583 34.14 -4.30 -2.58
C ASP A 583 33.89 -5.82 -2.59
N VAL A 584 32.64 -6.25 -2.87
CA VAL A 584 32.32 -7.67 -3.02
C VAL A 584 33.02 -8.24 -4.26
N PRO A 585 33.90 -9.26 -4.13
CA PRO A 585 34.62 -9.82 -5.26
C PRO A 585 33.68 -10.36 -6.34
N PRO A 586 34.04 -10.29 -7.63
CA PRO A 586 33.29 -10.98 -8.68
C PRO A 586 33.36 -12.48 -8.49
N GLY A 587 32.20 -13.14 -8.55
CA GLY A 587 32.11 -14.59 -8.33
C GLY A 587 30.68 -15.06 -8.22
N ASP A 588 30.54 -16.33 -7.91
CA ASP A 588 29.26 -16.95 -7.62
C ASP A 588 29.10 -17.02 -6.09
N TYR A 589 27.92 -16.66 -5.61
CA TYR A 589 27.54 -16.60 -4.20
C TYR A 589 26.20 -17.30 -4.03
N THR A 590 25.96 -17.79 -2.84
CA THR A 590 24.65 -18.30 -2.43
C THR A 590 24.10 -17.39 -1.35
N LEU A 591 22.89 -16.87 -1.53
CA LEU A 591 22.14 -16.23 -0.48
C LEU A 591 21.27 -17.30 0.18
N GLU A 592 21.57 -17.58 1.44
CA GLU A 592 20.84 -18.54 2.26
C GLU A 592 19.83 -17.77 3.11
N LEU A 593 18.57 -18.16 3.03
CA LEU A 593 17.52 -17.69 3.90
C LEU A 593 17.15 -18.78 4.89
N GLY A 594 17.07 -18.43 6.15
CA GLY A 594 16.60 -19.31 7.21
C GLY A 594 15.64 -18.57 8.11
N GLY A 595 14.88 -19.31 8.92
CA GLY A 595 14.04 -18.68 9.91
C GLY A 595 12.91 -19.57 10.39
N TYR A 596 12.08 -18.98 11.24
CA TYR A 596 10.87 -19.62 11.73
C TYR A 596 9.78 -18.58 11.98
N TYR A 597 8.54 -19.06 11.96
CA TYR A 597 7.37 -18.32 12.39
C TYR A 597 6.71 -19.06 13.54
N VAL A 598 6.34 -18.33 14.58
CA VAL A 598 5.54 -18.83 15.70
C VAL A 598 4.23 -18.07 15.71
N SER A 599 3.11 -18.76 15.62
CA SER A 599 1.79 -18.16 15.83
C SER A 599 1.26 -18.56 17.20
N ASP A 600 0.62 -17.60 17.89
CA ASP A 600 -0.09 -17.89 19.14
C ASP A 600 -1.35 -18.71 18.81
N PRO A 601 -1.49 -19.93 19.38
CA PRO A 601 -2.65 -20.78 19.10
C PRO A 601 -3.99 -20.20 19.56
N ASP A 602 -3.98 -19.25 20.50
CA ASP A 602 -5.20 -18.61 21.01
C ASP A 602 -5.60 -17.35 20.20
N THR A 603 -4.68 -16.83 19.40
CA THR A 603 -4.89 -15.67 18.54
C THR A 603 -4.76 -16.01 17.06
N LEU A 604 -4.91 -17.30 16.70
CA LEU A 604 -4.79 -17.81 15.33
C LEU A 604 -5.62 -16.96 14.34
N ASP A 605 -5.08 -15.81 14.02
CA ASP A 605 -5.26 -15.16 12.76
C ASP A 605 -4.34 -15.89 11.77
N SER A 606 -4.70 -17.13 11.48
CA SER A 606 -3.97 -18.02 10.57
C SER A 606 -3.80 -17.40 9.18
N ASP A 607 -4.59 -16.38 8.88
CA ASP A 607 -4.66 -15.76 7.58
C ASP A 607 -3.53 -14.77 7.31
N SER A 608 -2.85 -14.30 8.38
CA SER A 608 -1.84 -13.27 8.20
C SER A 608 -0.51 -13.78 7.62
N ILE A 609 -0.22 -15.07 7.71
CA ILE A 609 1.09 -15.63 7.33
C ILE A 609 0.99 -16.68 6.21
N ASN A 610 -0.16 -17.37 6.06
CA ASN A 610 -0.36 -18.37 5.02
C ASN A 610 -0.16 -17.80 3.60
N GLY A 611 0.74 -18.42 2.84
CA GLY A 611 1.05 -18.00 1.47
C GLY A 611 1.95 -16.77 1.36
N ARG A 612 2.47 -16.23 2.45
CA ARG A 612 3.44 -15.14 2.41
C ARG A 612 4.84 -15.66 2.13
N VAL A 613 5.59 -14.89 1.39
CA VAL A 613 6.92 -15.24 0.91
C VAL A 613 7.93 -14.20 1.39
N VAL A 614 9.18 -14.61 1.57
CA VAL A 614 10.29 -13.69 1.75
C VAL A 614 10.75 -13.21 0.39
N PHE A 615 10.83 -11.90 0.23
CA PHE A 615 11.32 -11.30 -1.00
C PHE A 615 12.76 -10.83 -0.82
N VAL A 616 13.57 -11.09 -1.84
CA VAL A 616 14.97 -10.68 -1.89
C VAL A 616 15.23 -9.84 -3.14
N SER A 617 15.94 -8.73 -2.96
CA SER A 617 16.49 -7.94 -4.05
C SER A 617 18.00 -7.80 -3.87
N ALA A 618 18.76 -8.11 -4.91
CA ALA A 618 20.22 -7.94 -4.97
C ALA A 618 20.57 -7.01 -6.13
N SER A 619 20.94 -5.77 -5.82
CA SER A 619 21.32 -4.77 -6.82
C SER A 619 22.85 -4.63 -6.89
N GLN A 620 23.41 -4.89 -8.08
CA GLN A 620 24.82 -4.71 -8.37
C GLN A 620 25.10 -3.26 -8.81
N LEU A 621 26.02 -2.60 -8.16
CA LEU A 621 26.22 -1.15 -8.24
C LEU A 621 27.60 -0.82 -8.81
N LYS A 622 27.68 0.35 -9.47
CA LYS A 622 28.92 1.01 -9.90
C LYS A 622 28.88 2.46 -9.45
N ARG A 623 29.99 3.00 -9.01
CA ARG A 623 30.09 4.45 -8.75
C ARG A 623 29.82 5.23 -10.03
N ARG A 624 29.25 6.40 -9.91
CA ARG A 624 28.92 7.28 -11.03
C ARG A 624 30.12 8.12 -11.47
#